data_36e09d358f9879cbe0942d36e48e3ef4
#
_entry.id   36e09d358f9879cbe0942d36e48e3ef4
#
_cell.length_a   1.000
_cell.length_b   1.000
_cell.length_c   1.000
_cell.angle_alpha   90.00
_cell.angle_beta   90.00
_cell.angle_gamma   90.00
#
_symmetry.space_group_name_H-M   'P 1'
#
loop_
_entity.id
_entity.type
_entity.pdbx_description
1 polymer ?
#
loop_
_entity_poly.entity_id
_entity_poly.type
_entity_poly.pdbx_seq_one_letter_code
_entity_poly.pdbx_strand_id
1 'polypeptide(L)'
;GLISGVSMDGGGFFYPNPLESMGQHQRQAWFGCACCPPNLARTVSSVASYAYTENDTTLFVHLYMGGTVEGEKVKASITSEFPWDGHVSVTCESDTKEPYTFAFRIPGWCASYEKEIPKGAEVEEKDGYLYVTKVWAKGETIRLNFPMEIQFLASNPLVREDAGRVAVKRGPVVYCMEEADNGKNLHLTKLCVNGEKTAEAADELGEHFVRVTAEGRRMKLGDAEKQPLYHLYQKEEE
;
A
#
# COMPACT_ATOMS: atom_id res chain seq x y z
N GLY A 1 0.86 6.13 4.12
CA GLY A 1 1.13 7.27 5.01
C GLY A 1 2.40 7.10 5.83
N LEU A 2 2.63 5.94 6.44
CA LEU A 2 3.85 5.67 7.22
C LEU A 2 5.09 5.65 6.31
N ILE A 3 5.02 4.95 5.19
CA ILE A 3 6.15 4.82 4.24
C ILE A 3 6.51 6.18 3.67
N SER A 4 5.54 7.00 3.22
CA SER A 4 5.81 8.30 2.63
C SER A 4 6.24 9.37 3.63
N GLY A 5 5.95 9.19 4.93
CA GLY A 5 6.31 10.13 5.99
C GLY A 5 7.80 10.22 6.29
N VAL A 6 8.59 9.22 5.89
CA VAL A 6 10.03 9.11 6.14
C VAL A 6 10.75 8.95 4.82
N SER A 7 11.93 9.57 4.65
CA SER A 7 12.81 9.30 3.51
C SER A 7 13.35 7.87 3.56
N MET A 8 13.75 7.32 2.42
CA MET A 8 14.24 5.94 2.31
C MET A 8 15.50 5.71 3.17
N ASP A 9 16.36 6.72 3.33
CA ASP A 9 17.55 6.68 4.18
C ASP A 9 17.25 6.89 5.68
N GLY A 10 15.97 7.12 6.05
CA GLY A 10 15.55 7.39 7.41
C GLY A 10 15.93 8.76 7.97
N GLY A 11 16.61 9.59 7.18
CA GLY A 11 17.18 10.87 7.63
C GLY A 11 16.26 12.08 7.47
N GLY A 12 15.11 11.94 6.84
CA GLY A 12 14.20 13.03 6.56
C GLY A 12 12.74 12.69 6.82
N PHE A 13 11.97 13.67 7.31
CA PHE A 13 10.57 13.51 7.69
C PHE A 13 9.70 14.59 7.06
N PHE A 14 8.48 14.24 6.66
CA PHE A 14 7.42 15.20 6.43
C PHE A 14 6.70 15.53 7.74
N TYR A 15 6.32 16.78 7.91
CA TYR A 15 5.36 17.17 8.95
C TYR A 15 3.93 16.91 8.48
N PRO A 16 3.44 17.52 7.38
CA PRO A 16 2.26 17.07 6.66
C PRO A 16 2.66 15.99 5.64
N ASN A 17 1.70 15.15 5.26
CA ASN A 17 1.82 14.23 4.12
C ASN A 17 0.96 14.78 2.96
N PRO A 18 1.45 15.73 2.18
CA PRO A 18 0.68 16.30 1.09
C PRO A 18 0.49 15.28 -0.05
N LEU A 19 -0.72 15.21 -0.58
CA LEU A 19 -1.01 14.42 -1.79
C LEU A 19 -0.56 15.16 -3.06
N GLU A 20 -0.39 16.47 -2.98
CA GLU A 20 0.13 17.32 -4.05
C GLU A 20 1.04 18.39 -3.45
N SER A 21 2.14 18.67 -4.11
CA SER A 21 3.07 19.72 -3.71
C SER A 21 3.67 20.39 -4.95
N MET A 22 3.88 21.70 -4.87
CA MET A 22 4.66 22.48 -5.86
C MET A 22 6.07 22.79 -5.35
N GLY A 23 6.61 21.93 -4.48
CA GLY A 23 7.93 22.10 -3.87
C GLY A 23 7.97 22.84 -2.53
N GLN A 24 6.81 23.33 -2.04
CA GLN A 24 6.73 24.01 -0.75
C GLN A 24 6.83 23.06 0.46
N HIS A 25 6.59 21.77 0.24
CA HIS A 25 6.74 20.73 1.24
C HIS A 25 7.93 19.84 0.91
N GLN A 26 8.90 19.80 1.81
CA GLN A 26 10.09 18.97 1.68
C GLN A 26 10.34 18.24 2.99
N ARG A 27 10.92 17.06 2.91
CA ARG A 27 11.38 16.34 4.10
C ARG A 27 12.51 17.11 4.76
N GLN A 28 12.49 17.19 6.08
CA GLN A 28 13.51 17.84 6.89
C GLN A 28 14.08 16.84 7.89
N ALA A 29 15.33 17.06 8.30
CA ALA A 29 15.98 16.19 9.27
C ALA A 29 15.23 16.16 10.61
N TRP A 30 14.65 17.29 11.02
CA TRP A 30 13.78 17.40 12.19
C TRP A 30 13.02 18.73 12.22
N PHE A 31 12.12 18.88 13.18
CA PHE A 31 11.28 20.05 13.35
C PHE A 31 11.42 20.61 14.78
N GLY A 32 11.40 21.93 14.94
CA GLY A 32 11.50 22.60 16.23
C GLY A 32 10.30 22.30 17.16
N CYS A 33 9.12 22.11 16.59
CA CYS A 33 7.95 21.62 17.31
C CYS A 33 7.47 20.37 16.59
N ALA A 34 7.83 19.19 17.09
CA ALA A 34 7.60 17.92 16.42
C ALA A 34 6.53 17.10 17.14
N CYS A 35 5.33 16.98 16.55
CA CYS A 35 4.31 16.03 17.00
C CYS A 35 4.13 14.89 15.99
N CYS A 36 4.11 15.17 14.69
CA CYS A 36 3.85 14.16 13.65
C CYS A 36 5.03 13.20 13.46
N PRO A 37 6.28 13.62 13.28
CA PRO A 37 7.42 12.71 13.18
C PRO A 37 7.60 11.77 14.37
N PRO A 38 7.51 12.22 15.64
CA PRO A 38 7.57 11.33 16.81
C PRO A 38 6.41 10.33 16.85
N ASN A 39 5.20 10.72 16.45
CA ASN A 39 4.08 9.79 16.37
C ASN A 39 4.27 8.76 15.26
N LEU A 40 4.84 9.16 14.13
CA LEU A 40 5.23 8.24 13.07
C LEU A 40 6.26 7.23 13.58
N ALA A 41 7.34 7.68 14.20
CA ALA A 41 8.38 6.82 14.77
C ALA A 41 7.81 5.85 15.81
N ARG A 42 6.93 6.33 16.70
CA ARG A 42 6.24 5.51 17.70
C ARG A 42 5.36 4.44 17.02
N THR A 43 4.62 4.80 15.99
CA THR A 43 3.76 3.85 15.27
C THR A 43 4.59 2.79 14.56
N VAL A 44 5.68 3.17 13.88
CA VAL A 44 6.60 2.22 13.23
C VAL A 44 7.18 1.25 14.25
N SER A 45 7.66 1.73 15.41
CA SER A 45 8.24 0.87 16.45
C SER A 45 7.24 -0.06 17.13
N SER A 46 5.93 0.24 17.04
CA SER A 46 4.87 -0.56 17.66
C SER A 46 3.96 -1.28 16.66
N VAL A 47 4.24 -1.18 15.35
CA VAL A 47 3.34 -1.72 14.31
C VAL A 47 3.13 -3.23 14.45
N ALA A 48 4.11 -3.97 14.93
CA ALA A 48 4.00 -5.42 15.15
C ALA A 48 2.87 -5.78 16.14
N SER A 49 2.59 -4.93 17.14
CA SER A 49 1.51 -5.16 18.09
C SER A 49 0.09 -4.98 17.49
N TYR A 50 0.01 -4.39 16.30
CA TYR A 50 -1.23 -4.27 15.53
C TYR A 50 -1.35 -5.33 14.43
N ALA A 51 -0.26 -6.05 14.15
CA ALA A 51 -0.25 -7.03 13.08
C ALA A 51 -0.97 -8.32 13.45
N TYR A 52 -0.88 -8.71 14.70
CA TYR A 52 -1.41 -9.97 15.20
C TYR A 52 -2.07 -9.79 16.56
N THR A 53 -3.17 -10.48 16.78
CA THR A 53 -3.79 -10.62 18.11
C THR A 53 -4.24 -12.05 18.33
N GLU A 54 -4.33 -12.48 19.56
CA GLU A 54 -4.72 -13.83 19.93
C GLU A 54 -5.80 -13.81 21.03
N ASN A 55 -6.69 -14.78 20.97
CA ASN A 55 -7.53 -15.17 22.08
C ASN A 55 -7.42 -16.67 22.33
N ASP A 56 -8.21 -17.23 23.22
CA ASP A 56 -8.13 -18.63 23.63
C ASP A 56 -8.18 -19.65 22.48
N THR A 57 -8.78 -19.31 21.35
CA THR A 57 -9.05 -20.24 20.25
C THR A 57 -8.59 -19.74 18.87
N THR A 58 -8.16 -18.49 18.77
CA THR A 58 -7.95 -17.86 17.46
C THR A 58 -6.73 -16.94 17.45
N LEU A 59 -5.87 -17.11 16.46
CA LEU A 59 -4.86 -16.14 16.07
C LEU A 59 -5.37 -15.31 14.90
N PHE A 60 -5.47 -14.00 15.11
CA PHE A 60 -5.88 -13.05 14.07
C PHE A 60 -4.67 -12.45 13.38
N VAL A 61 -4.66 -12.50 12.06
CA VAL A 61 -3.67 -11.86 11.18
C VAL A 61 -4.33 -10.61 10.59
N HIS A 62 -4.03 -9.44 11.15
CA HIS A 62 -4.60 -8.16 10.74
C HIS A 62 -3.79 -7.48 9.65
N LEU A 63 -2.45 -7.57 9.75
CA LEU A 63 -1.50 -7.06 8.77
C LEU A 63 -0.59 -8.20 8.32
N TYR A 64 -0.36 -8.27 7.03
CA TYR A 64 0.45 -9.33 6.41
C TYR A 64 1.95 -8.99 6.47
N MET A 65 2.48 -8.87 7.67
CA MET A 65 3.91 -8.66 7.91
C MET A 65 4.61 -10.02 7.98
N GLY A 66 5.70 -10.17 7.24
CA GLY A 66 6.53 -11.39 7.33
C GLY A 66 7.21 -11.53 8.70
N GLY A 67 7.33 -12.74 9.19
CA GLY A 67 7.98 -13.02 10.47
C GLY A 67 7.43 -14.25 11.17
N THR A 68 7.77 -14.39 12.44
CA THR A 68 7.27 -15.47 13.29
C THR A 68 6.40 -14.91 14.41
N VAL A 69 5.24 -15.51 14.58
CA VAL A 69 4.30 -15.22 15.68
C VAL A 69 4.37 -16.37 16.68
N GLU A 70 4.67 -16.06 17.92
CA GLU A 70 4.65 -17.00 19.04
C GLU A 70 3.46 -16.67 19.93
N GLY A 71 2.34 -17.38 19.68
CA GLY A 71 1.16 -17.31 20.52
C GLY A 71 1.25 -18.28 21.72
N GLU A 72 0.27 -18.21 22.59
CA GLU A 72 0.22 -19.11 23.77
C GLU A 72 -0.03 -20.58 23.39
N LYS A 73 -0.81 -20.82 22.34
CA LYS A 73 -1.20 -22.16 21.90
C LYS A 73 -0.62 -22.59 20.56
N VAL A 74 -0.23 -21.63 19.74
CA VAL A 74 0.24 -21.88 18.39
C VAL A 74 1.44 -20.99 18.06
N LYS A 75 2.39 -21.56 17.34
CA LYS A 75 3.47 -20.82 16.70
C LYS A 75 3.24 -20.87 15.20
N ALA A 76 3.39 -19.75 14.52
CA ALA A 76 3.23 -19.65 13.07
C ALA A 76 4.37 -18.84 12.44
N SER A 77 4.82 -19.26 11.26
CA SER A 77 5.69 -18.47 10.40
C SER A 77 4.88 -17.88 9.25
N ILE A 78 5.11 -16.60 8.96
CA ILE A 78 4.41 -15.85 7.93
C ILE A 78 5.44 -15.37 6.91
N THR A 79 5.25 -15.78 5.66
CA THR A 79 6.04 -15.31 4.53
C THR A 79 5.17 -14.37 3.71
N SER A 80 5.62 -13.13 3.55
CA SER A 80 4.88 -12.08 2.84
C SER A 80 5.81 -10.95 2.46
N GLU A 81 5.60 -10.40 1.27
CA GLU A 81 6.26 -9.18 0.78
C GLU A 81 5.26 -8.02 0.67
N PHE A 82 4.18 -8.05 1.48
CA PHE A 82 3.27 -6.92 1.56
C PHE A 82 4.02 -5.64 1.96
N PRO A 83 3.73 -4.50 1.33
CA PRO A 83 2.63 -4.21 0.43
C PRO A 83 2.95 -4.35 -1.07
N TRP A 84 4.06 -4.99 -1.44
CA TRP A 84 4.54 -5.05 -2.82
C TRP A 84 4.05 -6.26 -3.59
N ASP A 85 3.86 -7.39 -2.91
CA ASP A 85 3.30 -8.63 -3.46
C ASP A 85 2.11 -9.09 -2.62
N GLY A 86 1.11 -9.68 -3.28
CA GLY A 86 -0.13 -10.15 -2.64
C GLY A 86 -0.08 -11.59 -2.14
N HIS A 87 1.00 -12.31 -2.39
CA HIS A 87 1.16 -13.69 -1.91
C HIS A 87 1.52 -13.72 -0.44
N VAL A 88 0.79 -14.49 0.32
CA VAL A 88 1.00 -14.71 1.74
C VAL A 88 0.95 -16.19 2.03
N SER A 89 1.93 -16.70 2.75
CA SER A 89 1.94 -18.06 3.27
C SER A 89 2.02 -18.04 4.79
N VAL A 90 1.13 -18.75 5.45
CA VAL A 90 1.14 -18.92 6.91
C VAL A 90 1.28 -20.38 7.22
N THR A 91 2.40 -20.74 7.83
CA THR A 91 2.74 -22.11 8.21
C THR A 91 2.59 -22.30 9.72
N CYS A 92 1.82 -23.26 10.14
CA CYS A 92 1.73 -23.65 11.54
C CYS A 92 3.01 -24.39 11.95
N GLU A 93 3.72 -23.87 12.96
CA GLU A 93 4.99 -24.42 13.44
C GLU A 93 4.86 -25.32 14.67
N SER A 94 3.64 -25.59 15.11
CA SER A 94 3.33 -26.44 16.26
C SER A 94 2.13 -27.34 15.99
N ASP A 95 2.11 -28.50 16.65
CA ASP A 95 0.89 -29.33 16.66
C ASP A 95 -0.11 -28.77 17.67
N THR A 96 -1.40 -28.73 17.30
CA THR A 96 -2.48 -28.42 18.25
C THR A 96 -3.23 -29.69 18.65
N LYS A 97 -3.70 -29.76 19.89
CA LYS A 97 -4.47 -30.91 20.39
C LYS A 97 -5.97 -30.73 20.16
N GLU A 98 -6.41 -29.49 20.14
CA GLU A 98 -7.79 -29.07 19.96
C GLU A 98 -7.90 -28.22 18.69
N PRO A 99 -9.10 -28.07 18.12
CA PRO A 99 -9.32 -27.15 17.02
C PRO A 99 -8.86 -25.73 17.37
N TYR A 100 -8.07 -25.12 16.49
CA TYR A 100 -7.60 -23.77 16.62
C TYR A 100 -7.80 -23.01 15.30
N THR A 101 -8.11 -21.73 15.37
CA THR A 101 -8.47 -20.94 14.21
C THR A 101 -7.38 -19.95 13.84
N PHE A 102 -7.02 -19.89 12.56
CA PHE A 102 -6.33 -18.75 11.98
C PHE A 102 -7.36 -17.85 11.30
N ALA A 103 -7.43 -16.58 11.68
CA ALA A 103 -8.35 -15.60 11.12
C ALA A 103 -7.58 -14.54 10.33
N PHE A 104 -7.81 -14.46 9.03
CA PHE A 104 -7.10 -13.60 8.09
C PHE A 104 -7.98 -12.42 7.68
N ARG A 105 -7.54 -11.20 7.91
CA ARG A 105 -8.27 -10.01 7.47
C ARG A 105 -8.28 -9.92 5.95
N ILE A 106 -9.46 -9.86 5.34
CA ILE A 106 -9.60 -9.60 3.92
C ILE A 106 -9.51 -8.09 3.69
N PRO A 107 -8.49 -7.59 2.93
CA PRO A 107 -8.34 -6.17 2.70
C PRO A 107 -9.52 -5.59 1.92
N GLY A 108 -10.09 -4.48 2.38
CA GLY A 108 -11.25 -3.84 1.74
C GLY A 108 -10.99 -3.29 0.32
N TRP A 109 -9.73 -3.18 -0.10
CA TRP A 109 -9.36 -2.82 -1.47
C TRP A 109 -9.36 -4.01 -2.44
N CYS A 110 -9.36 -5.25 -1.94
CA CYS A 110 -9.29 -6.48 -2.72
C CYS A 110 -10.72 -6.97 -3.02
N ALA A 111 -11.10 -6.98 -4.28
CA ALA A 111 -12.43 -7.42 -4.70
C ALA A 111 -12.59 -8.95 -4.71
N SER A 112 -11.50 -9.68 -4.94
CA SER A 112 -11.43 -11.13 -4.94
C SER A 112 -10.03 -11.59 -4.57
N TYR A 113 -9.90 -12.77 -4.00
CA TYR A 113 -8.62 -13.36 -3.62
C TYR A 113 -8.66 -14.87 -3.81
N GLU A 114 -7.48 -15.47 -3.94
CA GLU A 114 -7.31 -16.91 -4.02
C GLU A 114 -6.85 -17.47 -2.68
N LYS A 115 -7.23 -18.72 -2.40
CA LYS A 115 -6.85 -19.39 -1.17
C LYS A 115 -6.54 -20.86 -1.40
N GLU A 116 -5.46 -21.34 -0.83
CA GLU A 116 -5.13 -22.75 -0.69
C GLU A 116 -5.18 -23.13 0.77
N ILE A 117 -6.12 -23.99 1.13
CA ILE A 117 -6.40 -24.38 2.51
C ILE A 117 -6.09 -25.88 2.70
N PRO A 118 -5.40 -26.28 3.77
CA PRO A 118 -5.18 -27.69 4.09
C PRO A 118 -6.47 -28.49 4.20
N LYS A 119 -6.44 -29.74 3.74
CA LYS A 119 -7.62 -30.63 3.80
C LYS A 119 -8.11 -30.84 5.21
N GLY A 120 -9.43 -30.89 5.37
CA GLY A 120 -10.10 -31.12 6.65
C GLY A 120 -10.23 -29.88 7.52
N ALA A 121 -9.89 -28.68 7.03
CA ALA A 121 -10.17 -27.46 7.72
C ALA A 121 -11.62 -27.01 7.46
N GLU A 122 -12.28 -26.45 8.48
CA GLU A 122 -13.52 -25.70 8.36
C GLU A 122 -13.17 -24.27 7.97
N VAL A 123 -13.93 -23.70 7.02
CA VAL A 123 -13.67 -22.37 6.47
C VAL A 123 -14.94 -21.54 6.53
N GLU A 124 -14.85 -20.37 7.14
CA GLU A 124 -15.94 -19.37 7.23
C GLU A 124 -15.41 -17.99 6.83
N GLU A 125 -16.20 -17.22 6.10
CA GLU A 125 -15.92 -15.79 5.84
C GLU A 125 -16.97 -14.94 6.57
N LYS A 126 -16.50 -14.09 7.47
CA LYS A 126 -17.37 -13.28 8.32
C LYS A 126 -16.66 -12.00 8.77
N ASP A 127 -17.40 -10.89 8.81
CA ASP A 127 -16.94 -9.61 9.35
C ASP A 127 -15.60 -9.13 8.76
N GLY A 128 -15.34 -9.42 7.46
CA GLY A 128 -14.12 -9.05 6.77
C GLY A 128 -12.91 -9.94 7.08
N TYR A 129 -13.15 -11.12 7.67
CA TYR A 129 -12.11 -12.13 7.93
C TYR A 129 -12.46 -13.47 7.30
N LEU A 130 -11.41 -14.17 6.86
CA LEU A 130 -11.42 -15.60 6.54
C LEU A 130 -10.98 -16.37 7.79
N TYR A 131 -11.85 -17.18 8.36
CA TYR A 131 -11.55 -18.08 9.46
C TYR A 131 -11.24 -19.46 8.92
N VAL A 132 -10.14 -20.05 9.36
CA VAL A 132 -9.71 -21.41 8.99
C VAL A 132 -9.46 -22.18 10.28
N THR A 133 -10.33 -23.13 10.59
CA THR A 133 -10.32 -23.89 11.84
C THR A 133 -9.96 -25.35 11.59
N LYS A 134 -9.01 -25.84 12.35
CA LYS A 134 -8.55 -27.23 12.25
C LYS A 134 -7.79 -27.65 13.52
N VAL A 135 -7.64 -28.95 13.75
CA VAL A 135 -6.56 -29.49 14.58
C VAL A 135 -5.30 -29.50 13.71
N TRP A 136 -4.39 -28.60 13.97
CA TRP A 136 -3.22 -28.34 13.13
C TRP A 136 -2.10 -29.32 13.41
N ALA A 137 -1.46 -29.78 12.33
CA ALA A 137 -0.17 -30.44 12.40
C ALA A 137 0.96 -29.46 12.01
N LYS A 138 2.11 -29.59 12.64
CA LYS A 138 3.28 -28.79 12.29
C LYS A 138 3.63 -28.92 10.80
N GLY A 139 3.88 -27.81 10.13
CA GLY A 139 4.22 -27.70 8.73
C GLY A 139 3.00 -27.52 7.81
N GLU A 140 1.78 -27.59 8.31
CA GLU A 140 0.61 -27.27 7.49
C GLU A 140 0.59 -25.77 7.16
N THR A 141 0.32 -25.46 5.88
CA THR A 141 0.43 -24.10 5.35
C THR A 141 -0.86 -23.66 4.68
N ILE A 142 -1.34 -22.47 5.06
CA ILE A 142 -2.39 -21.74 4.37
C ILE A 142 -1.71 -20.78 3.40
N ARG A 143 -2.18 -20.70 2.14
CA ARG A 143 -1.72 -19.71 1.16
C ARG A 143 -2.88 -18.84 0.73
N LEU A 144 -2.61 -17.54 0.67
CA LEU A 144 -3.53 -16.52 0.17
C LEU A 144 -2.84 -15.73 -0.93
N ASN A 145 -3.60 -15.34 -1.94
CA ASN A 145 -3.13 -14.41 -2.97
C ASN A 145 -4.15 -13.28 -3.13
N PHE A 146 -3.73 -12.04 -2.89
CA PHE A 146 -4.52 -10.82 -3.05
C PHE A 146 -4.05 -10.09 -4.32
N PRO A 147 -4.74 -10.24 -5.45
CA PRO A 147 -4.34 -9.57 -6.69
C PRO A 147 -4.18 -8.06 -6.51
N MET A 148 -3.01 -7.54 -6.87
CA MET A 148 -2.67 -6.14 -6.74
C MET A 148 -2.72 -5.45 -8.10
N GLU A 149 -3.93 -5.10 -8.54
CA GLU A 149 -4.16 -4.37 -9.78
C GLU A 149 -3.88 -2.88 -9.63
N ILE A 150 -3.42 -2.25 -10.73
CA ILE A 150 -3.32 -0.80 -10.81
C ILE A 150 -4.73 -0.24 -11.02
N GLN A 151 -5.17 0.62 -10.11
CA GLN A 151 -6.49 1.23 -10.10
C GLN A 151 -6.36 2.75 -10.10
N PHE A 152 -7.24 3.42 -10.87
CA PHE A 152 -7.40 4.86 -10.86
C PHE A 152 -8.64 5.21 -10.05
N LEU A 153 -8.47 6.01 -9.01
CA LEU A 153 -9.53 6.42 -8.10
C LEU A 153 -9.92 7.86 -8.38
N ALA A 154 -11.20 8.11 -8.61
CA ALA A 154 -11.77 9.45 -8.64
C ALA A 154 -12.45 9.73 -7.29
N SER A 155 -12.38 10.98 -6.84
CA SER A 155 -13.09 11.43 -5.66
C SER A 155 -14.60 11.58 -5.92
N ASN A 156 -15.38 11.70 -4.85
CA ASN A 156 -16.79 12.07 -4.96
C ASN A 156 -16.90 13.43 -5.67
N PRO A 157 -17.84 13.61 -6.64
CA PRO A 157 -18.01 14.87 -7.39
C PRO A 157 -18.25 16.11 -6.52
N LEU A 158 -18.65 15.96 -5.27
CA LEU A 158 -18.81 17.06 -4.32
C LEU A 158 -17.49 17.61 -3.77
N VAL A 159 -16.38 16.87 -3.94
CA VAL A 159 -15.02 17.33 -3.58
C VAL A 159 -14.48 18.15 -4.76
N ARG A 160 -14.66 19.46 -4.68
CA ARG A 160 -14.36 20.40 -5.79
C ARG A 160 -12.88 20.45 -6.12
N GLU A 161 -12.03 20.34 -5.12
CA GLU A 161 -10.58 20.43 -5.22
C GLU A 161 -9.98 19.31 -6.06
N ASP A 162 -10.67 18.17 -6.12
CA ASP A 162 -10.23 16.99 -6.86
C ASP A 162 -10.91 16.85 -8.24
N ALA A 163 -11.67 17.84 -8.66
CA ALA A 163 -12.35 17.80 -9.96
C ALA A 163 -11.34 17.61 -11.11
N GLY A 164 -11.55 16.59 -11.94
CA GLY A 164 -10.66 16.26 -13.06
C GLY A 164 -9.35 15.58 -12.65
N ARG A 165 -9.23 15.15 -11.42
CA ARG A 165 -8.05 14.45 -10.88
C ARG A 165 -8.35 13.00 -10.56
N VAL A 166 -7.31 12.17 -10.60
CA VAL A 166 -7.36 10.77 -10.16
C VAL A 166 -6.15 10.46 -9.28
N ALA A 167 -6.35 9.60 -8.32
CA ALA A 167 -5.25 8.98 -7.58
C ALA A 167 -4.93 7.62 -8.19
N VAL A 168 -3.65 7.28 -8.26
CA VAL A 168 -3.17 5.97 -8.73
C VAL A 168 -2.87 5.11 -7.52
N LYS A 169 -3.42 3.91 -7.49
CA LYS A 169 -3.11 2.95 -6.43
C LYS A 169 -2.88 1.55 -7.00
N ARG A 170 -2.07 0.74 -6.28
CA ARG A 170 -1.89 -0.68 -6.52
C ARG A 170 -1.94 -1.42 -5.18
N GLY A 171 -2.90 -2.31 -5.03
CA GLY A 171 -3.15 -2.91 -3.71
C GLY A 171 -3.38 -1.83 -2.64
N PRO A 172 -2.66 -1.86 -1.51
CA PRO A 172 -2.79 -0.86 -0.45
C PRO A 172 -1.97 0.42 -0.69
N VAL A 173 -1.09 0.45 -1.71
CA VAL A 173 -0.14 1.54 -1.94
C VAL A 173 -0.74 2.59 -2.87
N VAL A 174 -0.67 3.87 -2.46
CA VAL A 174 -1.01 5.03 -3.29
C VAL A 174 0.27 5.59 -3.89
N TYR A 175 0.26 5.83 -5.18
CA TYR A 175 1.39 6.32 -5.97
C TYR A 175 1.25 7.80 -6.28
N CYS A 176 2.36 8.47 -6.46
CA CYS A 176 2.42 9.85 -6.94
C CYS A 176 3.46 9.97 -8.05
N MET A 177 3.33 11.00 -8.88
CA MET A 177 4.39 11.41 -9.80
C MET A 177 5.36 12.33 -9.06
N GLU A 178 6.66 12.16 -9.31
CA GLU A 178 7.69 13.07 -8.83
C GLU A 178 8.42 13.74 -10.00
N GLU A 179 8.86 14.99 -9.82
CA GLU A 179 9.57 15.72 -10.87
C GLU A 179 10.92 15.07 -11.23
N ALA A 180 11.54 14.36 -10.29
CA ALA A 180 12.76 13.60 -10.52
C ALA A 180 12.64 12.60 -11.68
N ASP A 181 11.50 11.92 -11.75
CA ASP A 181 11.24 10.88 -12.74
C ASP A 181 10.48 11.40 -13.97
N ASN A 182 9.65 12.43 -13.79
CA ASN A 182 8.69 12.87 -14.80
C ASN A 182 9.01 14.27 -15.36
N GLY A 183 10.07 14.93 -14.89
CA GLY A 183 10.43 16.30 -15.26
C GLY A 183 9.54 17.37 -14.64
N LYS A 184 9.92 18.64 -14.79
CA LYS A 184 9.26 19.78 -14.16
C LYS A 184 7.83 20.01 -14.64
N ASN A 185 7.02 20.73 -13.87
CA ASN A 185 5.66 21.14 -14.23
C ASN A 185 4.71 19.94 -14.38
N LEU A 186 4.62 19.08 -13.39
CA LEU A 186 3.76 17.87 -13.39
C LEU A 186 2.29 18.17 -13.68
N HIS A 187 1.80 19.38 -13.35
CA HIS A 187 0.44 19.83 -13.60
C HIS A 187 0.07 19.90 -15.09
N LEU A 188 1.06 19.88 -16.00
CA LEU A 188 0.84 19.82 -17.44
C LEU A 188 0.63 18.38 -17.95
N THR A 189 0.75 17.39 -17.09
CA THR A 189 0.60 15.98 -17.46
C THR A 189 -0.84 15.52 -17.19
N LYS A 190 -1.48 14.98 -18.22
CA LYS A 190 -2.81 14.34 -18.14
C LYS A 190 -2.64 12.83 -18.27
N LEU A 191 -3.19 12.07 -17.35
CA LEU A 191 -3.18 10.62 -17.39
C LEU A 191 -4.19 10.09 -18.41
N CYS A 192 -3.79 9.12 -19.22
CA CYS A 192 -4.66 8.37 -20.11
C CYS A 192 -5.31 7.22 -19.32
N VAL A 193 -6.52 7.42 -18.79
CA VAL A 193 -7.18 6.44 -17.90
C VAL A 193 -7.37 5.07 -18.56
N ASN A 194 -7.56 5.04 -19.89
CA ASN A 194 -7.68 3.82 -20.68
C ASN A 194 -6.37 3.41 -21.39
N GLY A 195 -5.27 4.12 -21.11
CA GLY A 195 -3.96 3.85 -21.67
C GLY A 195 -3.26 2.66 -21.02
N GLU A 196 -2.10 2.31 -21.57
CA GLU A 196 -1.27 1.24 -21.01
C GLU A 196 -0.78 1.61 -19.61
N LYS A 197 -0.69 0.61 -18.77
CA LYS A 197 -0.15 0.72 -17.41
C LYS A 197 0.58 -0.56 -17.04
N THR A 198 1.74 -0.42 -16.42
CA THR A 198 2.57 -1.54 -15.97
C THR A 198 3.00 -1.36 -14.54
N ALA A 199 3.30 -2.47 -13.88
CA ALA A 199 3.87 -2.52 -12.55
C ALA A 199 5.11 -3.41 -12.60
N GLU A 200 6.24 -2.87 -12.20
CA GLU A 200 7.55 -3.53 -12.30
C GLU A 200 8.26 -3.46 -10.96
N ALA A 201 8.89 -4.57 -10.57
CA ALA A 201 9.79 -4.57 -9.42
C ALA A 201 10.97 -3.63 -9.68
N ALA A 202 11.34 -2.85 -8.69
CA ALA A 202 12.47 -1.94 -8.74
C ALA A 202 13.23 -2.00 -7.42
N ASP A 203 14.55 -1.98 -7.52
CA ASP A 203 15.46 -1.97 -6.38
C ASP A 203 16.30 -0.69 -6.44
N GLU A 204 15.99 0.25 -5.59
CA GLU A 204 16.70 1.52 -5.51
C GLU A 204 17.09 1.82 -4.05
N LEU A 205 18.26 2.39 -3.86
CA LEU A 205 18.81 2.72 -2.53
C LEU A 205 18.83 1.54 -1.54
N GLY A 206 18.87 0.30 -2.07
CA GLY A 206 18.84 -0.91 -1.24
C GLY A 206 17.46 -1.33 -0.76
N GLU A 207 16.40 -0.67 -1.24
CA GLU A 207 15.01 -0.99 -0.92
C GLU A 207 14.29 -1.61 -2.12
N HIS A 208 13.51 -2.66 -1.87
CA HIS A 208 12.66 -3.30 -2.86
C HIS A 208 11.28 -2.63 -2.86
N PHE A 209 10.79 -2.25 -4.03
CA PHE A 209 9.46 -1.69 -4.22
C PHE A 209 8.89 -2.01 -5.60
N VAL A 210 7.67 -1.61 -5.88
CA VAL A 210 7.06 -1.74 -7.21
C VAL A 210 6.84 -0.36 -7.78
N ARG A 211 7.42 -0.10 -8.95
CA ARG A 211 7.19 1.10 -9.76
C ARG A 211 5.94 0.90 -10.62
N VAL A 212 5.10 1.91 -10.69
CA VAL A 212 3.96 1.95 -11.61
C VAL A 212 4.25 2.95 -12.72
N THR A 213 4.12 2.49 -13.96
CA THR A 213 4.17 3.33 -15.15
C THR A 213 2.79 3.36 -15.81
N ALA A 214 2.35 4.53 -16.22
CA ALA A 214 1.08 4.70 -16.92
C ALA A 214 1.22 5.66 -18.09
N GLU A 215 0.47 5.41 -19.17
CA GLU A 215 0.42 6.31 -20.31
C GLU A 215 -0.16 7.66 -19.92
N GLY A 216 0.49 8.72 -20.37
CA GLY A 216 0.03 10.08 -20.16
C GLY A 216 0.35 10.97 -21.35
N ARG A 217 -0.32 12.11 -21.41
CA ARG A 217 -0.08 13.18 -22.38
C ARG A 217 0.39 14.40 -21.64
N ARG A 218 1.33 15.11 -22.24
CA ARG A 218 1.88 16.31 -21.65
C ARG A 218 1.69 17.48 -22.59
N MET A 219 1.14 18.58 -22.04
CA MET A 219 1.01 19.84 -22.78
C MET A 219 2.40 20.40 -23.08
N LYS A 220 2.62 20.83 -24.30
CA LYS A 220 3.84 21.53 -24.70
C LYS A 220 3.77 22.98 -24.25
N LEU A 221 4.76 23.46 -23.53
CA LEU A 221 4.83 24.85 -23.09
C LEU A 221 5.06 25.84 -24.24
N GLY A 222 5.68 25.40 -25.37
CA GLY A 222 6.03 26.27 -26.47
C GLY A 222 6.81 27.50 -25.98
N ASP A 223 6.45 28.67 -26.50
CA ASP A 223 6.98 29.99 -26.07
C ASP A 223 6.14 30.61 -24.95
N ALA A 224 5.72 29.84 -23.95
CA ALA A 224 4.82 30.27 -22.88
C ALA A 224 5.28 31.55 -22.17
N GLU A 225 6.58 31.78 -22.04
CA GLU A 225 7.15 32.99 -21.44
C GLU A 225 6.85 34.26 -22.26
N LYS A 226 6.57 34.11 -23.57
CA LYS A 226 6.24 35.21 -24.47
C LYS A 226 4.74 35.39 -24.67
N GLN A 227 3.93 34.49 -24.16
CA GLN A 227 2.48 34.55 -24.30
C GLN A 227 1.87 35.48 -23.25
N PRO A 228 0.76 36.21 -23.59
CA PRO A 228 0.02 36.96 -22.59
C PRO A 228 -0.59 36.01 -21.57
N LEU A 229 -0.80 36.50 -20.32
CA LEU A 229 -1.38 35.73 -19.23
C LEU A 229 -2.76 35.17 -19.56
N TYR A 230 -3.49 35.83 -20.44
CA TYR A 230 -4.81 35.41 -20.91
C TYR A 230 -4.87 35.56 -22.43
N HIS A 231 -5.36 34.55 -23.12
CA HIS A 231 -5.55 34.52 -24.56
C HIS A 231 -6.84 33.76 -24.90
N LEU A 232 -7.29 33.85 -26.14
CA LEU A 232 -8.45 33.08 -26.58
C LEU A 232 -8.13 31.59 -26.51
N TYR A 233 -9.10 30.81 -25.98
CA TYR A 233 -8.98 29.37 -25.93
C TYR A 233 -8.74 28.80 -27.34
N GLN A 234 -7.68 28.09 -27.51
CA GLN A 234 -7.34 27.34 -28.71
C GLN A 234 -7.16 25.90 -28.36
N LYS A 235 -7.36 24.98 -29.28
CA LYS A 235 -7.06 23.58 -29.08
C LYS A 235 -5.57 23.43 -28.79
N GLU A 236 -5.25 22.91 -27.62
CA GLU A 236 -3.90 22.71 -27.19
C GLU A 236 -3.20 21.63 -28.04
N GLU A 237 -1.94 21.85 -28.39
CA GLU A 237 -1.09 20.81 -28.98
C GLU A 237 -0.57 19.90 -27.85
N GLU A 238 -0.85 18.62 -27.96
CA GLU A 238 -0.43 17.55 -27.05
C GLU A 238 0.85 16.84 -27.57
#